data_19a19d6dc9a649499abf410b4f10a7cf
#
_entry.id   19a19d6dc9a649499abf410b4f10a7cf
#
_cell.length_a   1.000
_cell.length_b   1.000
_cell.length_c   1.000
_cell.angle_alpha   90.00
_cell.angle_beta   90.00
_cell.angle_gamma   90.00
#
_symmetry.space_group_name_H-M   'P 1'
#
loop_
_entity.id
_entity.type
_entity.pdbx_description
1 polymer ?
#
loop_
_entity_poly.entity_id
_entity_poly.type
_entity_poly.pdbx_seq_one_letter_code
_entity_poly.pdbx_strand_id
1 'polypeptide(L)'
;MRTLAGLWLDRASRTTLQEQLARGVKELIQSGVLAPGDELPSTRDVATGLHVSRNTAVNAYDRLVSEGFLEPVSRSGVFVSSSITLSPHSTWPAPRAPRARPAAPPPLVREPLGSPAPFRPSQPDVSLFPLLVWNRMRSRALKIEGRSLLHYQAPCVAGLPALRQNVAAYLRDSRGVRCDWHQVVITSGSQQGLFLLASLLLGRGERVYVEDPGYVEARLAFQRSGARVVPGPVDEQGLCPPARGAKVSLVYTTPSRQFPTGVSLSLARRLALIDYAGRNGAWIVEDDYDSELRYGAPPLPSLQSLDGSGRVIYVGTFSKLLFPSLRLGYVVVPESLLESFVGLKHLMDDHLPLVDQAALALFLESGAFYSHIRRCRKAYAERQGLFLKLLREADFPLEFPVADGGMNLTGLLPAKADDAVWSRRLAAAGFDVPALSRYAVRPTRPGLVFGFTAFAPPVLRAAVGRLRRVLETRV
;
A
#
# COMPACT_ATOMS: atom_id res chain seq x y z
N MET A 1 -39.58 -36.75 -21.32
CA MET A 1 -38.75 -36.47 -20.11
C MET A 1 -37.30 -36.75 -20.46
N ARG A 2 -36.49 -35.73 -20.67
CA ARG A 2 -35.06 -35.92 -20.89
C ARG A 2 -34.39 -36.17 -19.54
N THR A 3 -33.70 -37.31 -19.41
CA THR A 3 -32.94 -37.63 -18.21
C THR A 3 -31.70 -36.75 -18.12
N LEU A 4 -31.29 -36.35 -16.90
CA LEU A 4 -29.97 -35.69 -16.68
C LEU A 4 -28.83 -36.72 -16.90
N ALA A 5 -28.92 -37.47 -18.01
CA ALA A 5 -27.97 -38.50 -18.40
C ALA A 5 -26.61 -37.86 -18.67
N GLY A 6 -25.61 -38.33 -17.94
CA GLY A 6 -24.23 -37.80 -18.03
C GLY A 6 -23.81 -36.88 -16.88
N LEU A 7 -24.71 -36.55 -15.96
CA LEU A 7 -24.36 -35.75 -14.79
C LEU A 7 -23.80 -36.67 -13.71
N TRP A 8 -22.53 -36.48 -13.34
CA TRP A 8 -21.85 -37.21 -12.31
C TRP A 8 -21.47 -36.31 -11.14
N LEU A 9 -21.63 -36.75 -9.91
CA LEU A 9 -21.33 -35.98 -8.70
C LEU A 9 -20.19 -36.63 -7.92
N ASP A 10 -19.12 -35.87 -7.71
CA ASP A 10 -17.96 -36.30 -6.93
C ASP A 10 -18.20 -36.09 -5.44
N ARG A 11 -18.37 -37.20 -4.70
CA ARG A 11 -18.58 -37.15 -3.24
C ARG A 11 -17.32 -36.89 -2.43
N ALA A 12 -16.12 -36.99 -3.05
CA ALA A 12 -14.84 -36.69 -2.42
C ALA A 12 -14.43 -35.22 -2.62
N SER A 13 -15.16 -34.50 -3.45
CA SER A 13 -14.89 -33.07 -3.71
C SER A 13 -15.22 -32.19 -2.49
N ARG A 14 -14.48 -31.09 -2.33
CA ARG A 14 -14.80 -30.02 -1.36
C ARG A 14 -16.04 -29.21 -1.74
N THR A 15 -16.49 -29.31 -2.99
CA THR A 15 -17.71 -28.65 -3.49
C THR A 15 -18.92 -29.44 -3.06
N THR A 16 -19.93 -28.78 -2.52
CA THR A 16 -21.17 -29.46 -2.07
C THR A 16 -21.89 -30.13 -3.24
N LEU A 17 -22.60 -31.25 -2.96
CA LEU A 17 -23.38 -31.95 -3.99
C LEU A 17 -24.45 -31.04 -4.62
N GLN A 18 -25.02 -30.11 -3.85
CA GLN A 18 -25.94 -29.10 -4.33
C GLN A 18 -25.31 -28.20 -5.39
N GLU A 19 -24.07 -27.71 -5.13
CA GLU A 19 -23.35 -26.86 -6.08
C GLU A 19 -22.93 -27.63 -7.33
N GLN A 20 -22.51 -28.87 -7.18
CA GLN A 20 -22.15 -29.73 -8.31
C GLN A 20 -23.36 -29.99 -9.18
N LEU A 21 -24.52 -30.30 -8.59
CA LEU A 21 -25.77 -30.51 -9.33
C LEU A 21 -26.18 -29.24 -10.10
N ALA A 22 -26.19 -28.08 -9.41
CA ALA A 22 -26.56 -26.81 -10.07
C ALA A 22 -25.61 -26.47 -11.21
N ARG A 23 -24.29 -26.69 -11.04
CA ARG A 23 -23.28 -26.47 -12.09
C ARG A 23 -23.50 -27.40 -13.27
N GLY A 24 -23.67 -28.71 -13.03
CA GLY A 24 -23.86 -29.67 -14.11
C GLY A 24 -25.11 -29.40 -14.93
N VAL A 25 -26.22 -28.99 -14.30
CA VAL A 25 -27.43 -28.59 -15.06
C VAL A 25 -27.14 -27.34 -15.92
N LYS A 26 -26.40 -26.33 -15.39
CA LYS A 26 -25.99 -25.15 -16.21
C LYS A 26 -25.12 -25.56 -17.42
N GLU A 27 -24.17 -26.45 -17.22
CA GLU A 27 -23.32 -26.94 -18.30
C GLU A 27 -24.13 -27.68 -19.39
N LEU A 28 -25.13 -28.47 -18.99
CA LEU A 28 -26.05 -29.11 -19.94
C LEU A 28 -26.89 -28.11 -20.74
N ILE A 29 -27.36 -27.02 -20.09
CA ILE A 29 -28.06 -25.94 -20.76
C ILE A 29 -27.11 -25.18 -21.70
N GLN A 30 -25.94 -24.80 -21.23
CA GLN A 30 -24.95 -24.04 -22.00
C GLN A 30 -24.41 -24.82 -23.22
N SER A 31 -24.28 -26.14 -23.09
CA SER A 31 -23.87 -26.99 -24.21
C SER A 31 -25.00 -27.32 -25.20
N GLY A 32 -26.23 -26.86 -24.89
CA GLY A 32 -27.41 -27.13 -25.74
C GLY A 32 -27.97 -28.56 -25.62
N VAL A 33 -27.50 -29.37 -24.67
CA VAL A 33 -28.06 -30.67 -24.37
C VAL A 33 -29.47 -30.54 -23.78
N LEU A 34 -29.65 -29.52 -22.94
CA LEU A 34 -30.96 -29.04 -22.47
C LEU A 34 -31.28 -27.73 -23.21
N ALA A 35 -32.33 -27.75 -24.01
CA ALA A 35 -32.77 -26.58 -24.78
C ALA A 35 -33.77 -25.73 -23.96
N PRO A 36 -33.91 -24.41 -24.26
CA PRO A 36 -34.97 -23.58 -23.70
C PRO A 36 -36.33 -24.25 -23.87
N GLY A 37 -37.12 -24.32 -22.80
CA GLY A 37 -38.41 -24.97 -22.78
C GLY A 37 -38.40 -26.49 -22.51
N ASP A 38 -37.23 -27.12 -22.40
CA ASP A 38 -37.15 -28.51 -22.00
C ASP A 38 -37.60 -28.72 -20.56
N GLU A 39 -38.42 -29.76 -20.32
CA GLU A 39 -38.86 -30.16 -18.99
C GLU A 39 -37.77 -30.91 -18.26
N LEU A 40 -37.45 -30.51 -17.02
CA LEU A 40 -36.53 -31.20 -16.14
C LEU A 40 -37.24 -32.29 -15.32
N PRO A 41 -36.50 -33.37 -14.93
CA PRO A 41 -37.03 -34.38 -13.99
C PRO A 41 -37.44 -33.71 -12.66
N SER A 42 -38.46 -34.29 -12.00
CA SER A 42 -38.84 -33.79 -10.68
C SER A 42 -37.68 -33.90 -9.68
N THR A 43 -37.68 -33.04 -8.66
CA THR A 43 -36.64 -33.08 -7.61
C THR A 43 -36.59 -34.45 -6.89
N ARG A 44 -37.68 -35.23 -6.91
CA ARG A 44 -37.74 -36.61 -6.40
C ARG A 44 -36.98 -37.57 -7.32
N ASP A 45 -37.19 -37.46 -8.63
CA ASP A 45 -36.53 -38.31 -9.62
C ASP A 45 -35.03 -38.02 -9.69
N VAL A 46 -34.64 -36.72 -9.62
CA VAL A 46 -33.23 -36.31 -9.54
C VAL A 46 -32.58 -36.89 -8.25
N ALA A 47 -33.25 -36.75 -7.12
CA ALA A 47 -32.73 -37.27 -5.86
C ALA A 47 -32.49 -38.80 -5.91
N THR A 48 -33.44 -39.54 -6.51
CA THR A 48 -33.33 -40.99 -6.69
C THR A 48 -32.24 -41.34 -7.72
N GLY A 49 -32.23 -40.68 -8.89
CA GLY A 49 -31.32 -41.02 -9.98
C GLY A 49 -29.85 -40.70 -9.69
N LEU A 50 -29.59 -39.63 -8.92
CA LEU A 50 -28.23 -39.21 -8.52
C LEU A 50 -27.85 -39.64 -7.09
N HIS A 51 -28.70 -40.39 -6.40
CA HIS A 51 -28.47 -40.84 -5.03
C HIS A 51 -28.14 -39.70 -4.05
N VAL A 52 -28.85 -38.58 -4.15
CA VAL A 52 -28.72 -37.42 -3.25
C VAL A 52 -29.99 -37.25 -2.39
N SER A 53 -29.90 -36.42 -1.34
CA SER A 53 -31.08 -36.06 -0.57
C SER A 53 -32.07 -35.23 -1.41
N ARG A 54 -33.37 -35.38 -1.14
CA ARG A 54 -34.39 -34.53 -1.79
C ARG A 54 -34.13 -33.04 -1.57
N ASN A 55 -33.65 -32.65 -0.37
CA ASN A 55 -33.30 -31.26 -0.07
C ASN A 55 -32.13 -30.77 -0.92
N THR A 56 -31.15 -31.63 -1.23
CA THR A 56 -30.05 -31.28 -2.15
C THR A 56 -30.59 -30.96 -3.54
N ALA A 57 -31.50 -31.75 -4.08
CA ALA A 57 -32.12 -31.52 -5.36
C ALA A 57 -33.00 -30.24 -5.37
N VAL A 58 -33.81 -30.04 -4.33
CA VAL A 58 -34.67 -28.88 -4.15
C VAL A 58 -33.81 -27.59 -4.13
N ASN A 59 -32.81 -27.54 -3.24
CA ASN A 59 -31.96 -26.38 -3.11
C ASN A 59 -31.18 -26.05 -4.39
N ALA A 60 -30.73 -27.06 -5.16
CA ALA A 60 -30.09 -26.87 -6.45
C ALA A 60 -31.06 -26.26 -7.47
N TYR A 61 -32.29 -26.74 -7.50
CA TYR A 61 -33.32 -26.22 -8.41
C TYR A 61 -33.76 -24.81 -8.03
N ASP A 62 -33.98 -24.53 -6.76
CA ASP A 62 -34.32 -23.18 -6.27
C ASP A 62 -33.25 -22.17 -6.62
N ARG A 63 -31.98 -22.58 -6.51
CA ARG A 63 -30.86 -21.77 -6.95
C ARG A 63 -30.89 -21.49 -8.46
N LEU A 64 -31.12 -22.53 -9.28
CA LEU A 64 -31.20 -22.38 -10.72
C LEU A 64 -32.40 -21.52 -11.16
N VAL A 65 -33.52 -21.60 -10.41
CA VAL A 65 -34.67 -20.71 -10.62
C VAL A 65 -34.32 -19.26 -10.24
N SER A 66 -33.66 -19.06 -9.09
CA SER A 66 -33.25 -17.72 -8.66
C SER A 66 -32.23 -17.07 -9.60
N GLU A 67 -31.38 -17.88 -10.25
CA GLU A 67 -30.41 -17.43 -11.24
C GLU A 67 -31.00 -17.32 -12.66
N GLY A 68 -32.29 -17.65 -12.86
CA GLY A 68 -32.98 -17.51 -14.14
C GLY A 68 -32.70 -18.61 -15.17
N PHE A 69 -32.04 -19.70 -14.78
CA PHE A 69 -31.81 -20.85 -15.67
C PHE A 69 -33.04 -21.77 -15.80
N LEU A 70 -33.85 -21.83 -14.75
CA LEU A 70 -35.06 -22.62 -14.71
C LEU A 70 -36.28 -21.74 -14.39
N GLU A 71 -37.43 -22.16 -14.87
CA GLU A 71 -38.72 -21.54 -14.53
C GLU A 71 -39.73 -22.59 -14.09
N PRO A 72 -40.38 -22.43 -12.92
CA PRO A 72 -41.44 -23.31 -12.47
C PRO A 72 -42.73 -22.95 -13.19
N VAL A 73 -43.37 -23.94 -13.81
CA VAL A 73 -44.72 -23.78 -14.41
C VAL A 73 -45.71 -24.47 -13.49
N SER A 74 -46.68 -23.67 -13.02
CA SER A 74 -47.70 -24.16 -12.05
C SER A 74 -48.42 -25.44 -12.56
N ARG A 75 -48.38 -26.50 -11.77
CA ARG A 75 -48.97 -27.83 -12.03
C ARG A 75 -48.31 -28.61 -13.20
N SER A 76 -47.30 -28.07 -13.87
CA SER A 76 -46.66 -28.72 -15.03
C SER A 76 -45.22 -29.18 -14.79
N GLY A 77 -44.48 -28.57 -13.84
CA GLY A 77 -43.13 -28.97 -13.55
C GLY A 77 -42.11 -27.82 -13.56
N VAL A 78 -40.85 -28.12 -13.75
CA VAL A 78 -39.76 -27.18 -13.82
C VAL A 78 -39.13 -27.30 -15.22
N PHE A 79 -38.96 -26.16 -15.90
CA PHE A 79 -38.52 -26.10 -17.30
C PHE A 79 -37.23 -25.25 -17.40
N VAL A 80 -36.45 -25.50 -18.44
CA VAL A 80 -35.37 -24.55 -18.83
C VAL A 80 -36.01 -23.25 -19.27
N SER A 81 -35.57 -22.13 -18.71
CA SER A 81 -36.17 -20.82 -19.00
C SER A 81 -36.13 -20.51 -20.49
N SER A 82 -37.28 -20.12 -21.02
CA SER A 82 -37.44 -19.69 -22.40
C SER A 82 -36.71 -18.39 -22.74
N SER A 83 -36.32 -17.62 -21.71
CA SER A 83 -35.54 -16.39 -21.86
C SER A 83 -34.07 -16.61 -22.15
N ILE A 84 -33.54 -17.85 -22.02
CA ILE A 84 -32.17 -18.16 -22.30
C ILE A 84 -31.93 -18.22 -23.80
N THR A 85 -31.22 -17.21 -24.31
CA THR A 85 -30.71 -17.26 -25.68
C THR A 85 -29.37 -17.99 -25.69
N LEU A 86 -29.38 -19.27 -26.12
CA LEU A 86 -28.15 -20.01 -26.35
C LEU A 86 -27.48 -19.44 -27.62
N SER A 87 -26.57 -18.51 -27.45
CA SER A 87 -25.65 -18.15 -28.54
C SER A 87 -24.71 -19.34 -28.72
N PRO A 88 -24.60 -19.93 -29.93
CA PRO A 88 -23.57 -20.91 -30.20
C PRO A 88 -22.25 -20.28 -29.77
N HIS A 89 -21.38 -21.09 -29.13
CA HIS A 89 -20.07 -20.61 -28.71
C HIS A 89 -19.37 -19.92 -29.88
N SER A 90 -19.59 -18.62 -30.05
CA SER A 90 -18.80 -17.82 -30.95
C SER A 90 -17.42 -17.83 -30.36
N THR A 91 -16.46 -18.29 -31.10
CA THR A 91 -15.04 -18.10 -30.81
C THR A 91 -14.80 -16.59 -30.84
N TRP A 92 -15.13 -15.93 -29.72
CA TRP A 92 -14.76 -14.53 -29.56
C TRP A 92 -13.25 -14.49 -29.64
N PRO A 93 -12.67 -13.71 -30.57
CA PRO A 93 -11.23 -13.57 -30.59
C PRO A 93 -10.80 -13.08 -29.22
N ALA A 94 -9.77 -13.72 -28.67
CA ALA A 94 -9.22 -13.32 -27.39
C ALA A 94 -9.04 -11.79 -27.37
N PRO A 95 -9.50 -11.09 -26.31
CA PRO A 95 -9.40 -9.64 -26.25
C PRO A 95 -7.94 -9.26 -26.48
N ARG A 96 -7.69 -8.49 -27.54
CA ARG A 96 -6.35 -7.97 -27.81
C ARG A 96 -5.96 -7.09 -26.62
N ALA A 97 -4.84 -7.41 -25.99
CA ALA A 97 -4.26 -6.53 -24.98
C ALA A 97 -4.18 -5.11 -25.55
N PRO A 98 -4.57 -4.08 -24.77
CA PRO A 98 -4.44 -2.70 -25.22
C PRO A 98 -3.00 -2.48 -25.65
N ARG A 99 -2.78 -1.77 -26.77
CA ARG A 99 -1.43 -1.42 -27.22
C ARG A 99 -0.66 -0.86 -26.04
N ALA A 100 0.49 -1.46 -25.73
CA ALA A 100 1.31 -1.08 -24.62
C ALA A 100 1.56 0.44 -24.68
N ARG A 101 1.01 1.18 -23.71
CA ARG A 101 1.39 2.56 -23.50
C ARG A 101 2.80 2.60 -22.91
N PRO A 102 3.64 3.57 -23.30
CA PRO A 102 4.96 3.73 -22.68
C PRO A 102 4.81 3.76 -21.14
N ALA A 103 5.66 3.06 -20.42
CA ALA A 103 5.65 2.84 -18.98
C ALA A 103 4.50 1.93 -18.48
N ALA A 104 4.59 0.65 -18.82
CA ALA A 104 3.89 -0.37 -18.05
C ALA A 104 4.31 -0.25 -16.57
N PRO A 105 3.36 -0.35 -15.60
CA PRO A 105 3.75 -0.39 -14.21
C PRO A 105 4.72 -1.56 -13.98
N PRO A 106 5.65 -1.45 -13.02
CA PRO A 106 6.53 -2.55 -12.70
C PRO A 106 5.70 -3.79 -12.35
N PRO A 107 6.17 -4.99 -12.70
CA PRO A 107 5.45 -6.21 -12.36
C PRO A 107 5.22 -6.28 -10.86
N LEU A 108 4.01 -6.66 -10.47
CA LEU A 108 3.71 -6.92 -9.06
C LEU A 108 4.59 -8.06 -8.56
N VAL A 109 5.44 -7.78 -7.60
CA VAL A 109 6.16 -8.82 -6.88
C VAL A 109 5.13 -9.57 -6.04
N ARG A 110 4.81 -10.81 -6.41
CA ARG A 110 3.96 -11.69 -5.60
C ARG A 110 4.77 -12.16 -4.40
N GLU A 111 4.41 -11.66 -3.24
CA GLU A 111 5.02 -12.07 -1.99
C GLU A 111 4.17 -13.16 -1.33
N PRO A 112 4.79 -14.18 -0.72
CA PRO A 112 4.05 -15.14 0.08
C PRO A 112 3.40 -14.45 1.28
N LEU A 113 2.20 -14.89 1.63
CA LEU A 113 1.54 -14.47 2.87
C LEU A 113 2.39 -14.92 4.07
N GLY A 114 2.62 -14.03 5.02
CA GLY A 114 3.37 -14.34 6.23
C GLY A 114 4.24 -13.20 6.73
N SER A 115 5.21 -13.56 7.58
CA SER A 115 6.20 -12.60 8.07
C SER A 115 7.13 -12.13 6.96
N PRO A 116 7.56 -10.87 6.96
CA PRO A 116 8.50 -10.37 5.97
C PRO A 116 9.82 -11.14 6.02
N ALA A 117 10.47 -11.30 4.87
CA ALA A 117 11.82 -11.87 4.81
C ALA A 117 12.79 -11.03 5.67
N PRO A 118 13.80 -11.67 6.30
CA PRO A 118 14.75 -10.95 7.13
C PRO A 118 15.40 -9.77 6.41
N PHE A 119 15.53 -8.66 7.13
CA PHE A 119 16.09 -7.38 6.70
C PHE A 119 15.29 -6.61 5.65
N ARG A 120 14.05 -6.99 5.38
CA ARG A 120 13.16 -6.23 4.50
C ARG A 120 13.01 -4.79 5.00
N PRO A 121 13.28 -3.78 4.14
CA PRO A 121 13.16 -2.37 4.53
C PRO A 121 11.74 -1.93 4.84
N SER A 122 11.63 -0.90 5.69
CA SER A 122 10.39 -0.16 5.97
C SER A 122 9.24 -1.00 6.53
N GLN A 123 9.54 -2.08 7.26
CA GLN A 123 8.56 -2.93 7.92
C GLN A 123 8.48 -2.61 9.42
N PRO A 124 7.33 -2.12 9.95
CA PRO A 124 7.14 -2.00 11.39
C PRO A 124 6.97 -3.37 12.04
N ASP A 125 7.27 -3.45 13.32
CA ASP A 125 6.97 -4.63 14.13
C ASP A 125 5.50 -4.63 14.55
N VAL A 126 4.69 -5.38 13.82
CA VAL A 126 3.25 -5.50 14.13
C VAL A 126 2.96 -6.19 15.46
N SER A 127 3.93 -6.92 16.05
CA SER A 127 3.75 -7.55 17.37
C SER A 127 3.74 -6.51 18.51
N LEU A 128 4.33 -5.34 18.29
CA LEU A 128 4.29 -4.21 19.24
C LEU A 128 2.96 -3.46 19.18
N PHE A 129 2.17 -3.68 18.14
CA PHE A 129 0.90 -2.99 17.97
C PHE A 129 -0.13 -3.46 19.01
N PRO A 130 -0.80 -2.54 19.73
CA PRO A 130 -1.72 -2.90 20.80
C PRO A 130 -3.10 -3.32 20.25
N LEU A 131 -3.17 -4.49 19.62
CA LEU A 131 -4.35 -4.99 18.91
C LEU A 131 -5.62 -4.99 19.77
N LEU A 132 -5.52 -5.34 21.05
CA LEU A 132 -6.68 -5.32 21.97
C LEU A 132 -7.21 -3.90 22.22
N VAL A 133 -6.31 -2.91 22.30
CA VAL A 133 -6.70 -1.50 22.41
C VAL A 133 -7.37 -1.03 21.13
N TRP A 134 -6.79 -1.37 19.98
CA TRP A 134 -7.35 -1.07 18.66
C TRP A 134 -8.77 -1.64 18.48
N ASN A 135 -8.98 -2.91 18.81
CA ASN A 135 -10.29 -3.54 18.73
C ASN A 135 -11.32 -2.87 19.64
N ARG A 136 -10.91 -2.43 20.85
CA ARG A 136 -11.78 -1.64 21.72
C ARG A 136 -12.15 -0.28 21.10
N MET A 137 -11.21 0.39 20.43
CA MET A 137 -11.50 1.65 19.73
C MET A 137 -12.48 1.43 18.57
N ARG A 138 -12.32 0.38 17.77
CA ARG A 138 -13.28 0.02 16.71
C ARG A 138 -14.69 -0.25 17.26
N SER A 139 -14.78 -1.03 18.33
CA SER A 139 -16.06 -1.32 18.98
C SER A 139 -16.68 -0.06 19.58
N ARG A 140 -15.87 0.84 20.17
CA ARG A 140 -16.32 2.12 20.72
C ARG A 140 -16.81 3.05 19.61
N ALA A 141 -16.09 3.14 18.50
CA ALA A 141 -16.48 3.94 17.33
C ALA A 141 -17.88 3.53 16.83
N LEU A 142 -18.12 2.22 16.66
CA LEU A 142 -19.41 1.70 16.25
C LEU A 142 -20.53 1.95 17.26
N LYS A 143 -20.20 2.00 18.58
CA LYS A 143 -21.20 2.34 19.63
C LYS A 143 -21.56 3.83 19.63
N ILE A 144 -20.59 4.72 19.37
CA ILE A 144 -20.79 6.18 19.36
C ILE A 144 -21.51 6.61 18.09
N GLU A 145 -20.98 6.25 16.94
CA GLU A 145 -21.42 6.73 15.63
C GLU A 145 -22.54 5.87 15.04
N GLY A 146 -22.66 4.62 15.49
CA GLY A 146 -23.69 3.68 15.06
C GLY A 146 -23.67 3.41 13.56
N ARG A 147 -24.88 3.40 12.99
CA ARG A 147 -25.08 3.12 11.56
C ARG A 147 -24.59 4.22 10.63
N SER A 148 -24.29 5.43 11.14
CA SER A 148 -23.81 6.55 10.31
C SER A 148 -22.51 6.19 9.59
N LEU A 149 -21.63 5.40 10.24
CA LEU A 149 -20.36 4.91 9.63
C LEU A 149 -20.57 3.90 8.49
N LEU A 150 -21.79 3.42 8.26
CA LEU A 150 -22.09 2.41 7.24
C LEU A 150 -22.70 3.00 5.98
N HIS A 151 -23.02 4.30 5.98
CA HIS A 151 -23.59 5.00 4.84
C HIS A 151 -22.51 5.73 4.03
N TYR A 152 -22.83 6.03 2.79
CA TYR A 152 -22.06 7.02 2.04
C TYR A 152 -22.19 8.38 2.74
N GLN A 153 -21.07 9.02 3.00
CA GLN A 153 -20.99 10.28 3.73
C GLN A 153 -20.32 11.35 2.85
N ALA A 154 -21.09 12.06 2.04
CA ALA A 154 -20.55 13.11 1.16
C ALA A 154 -19.64 14.13 1.90
N PRO A 155 -19.91 14.53 3.16
CA PRO A 155 -18.99 15.39 3.91
C PRO A 155 -17.65 14.71 4.26
N CYS A 156 -17.55 13.39 4.11
CA CYS A 156 -16.34 12.61 4.47
C CYS A 156 -15.43 12.29 3.28
N VAL A 157 -15.62 12.89 2.11
CA VAL A 157 -14.69 12.73 0.97
C VAL A 157 -13.25 13.06 1.38
N ALA A 158 -13.04 14.15 2.11
CA ALA A 158 -11.72 14.50 2.66
C ALA A 158 -11.32 13.65 3.87
N GLY A 159 -12.17 12.78 4.38
CA GLY A 159 -12.00 11.98 5.58
C GLY A 159 -12.91 12.42 6.72
N LEU A 160 -13.04 11.53 7.71
CA LEU A 160 -13.87 11.77 8.89
C LEU A 160 -13.41 13.02 9.65
N PRO A 161 -14.29 14.01 9.93
CA PRO A 161 -13.88 15.26 10.59
C PRO A 161 -13.09 15.07 11.89
N ALA A 162 -13.52 14.15 12.76
CA ALA A 162 -12.83 13.86 14.02
C ALA A 162 -11.38 13.37 13.78
N LEU A 163 -11.15 12.53 12.78
CA LEU A 163 -9.79 12.10 12.44
C LEU A 163 -8.94 13.26 11.89
N ARG A 164 -9.51 14.08 11.01
CA ARG A 164 -8.80 15.23 10.41
C ARG A 164 -8.39 16.23 11.49
N GLN A 165 -9.27 16.51 12.46
CA GLN A 165 -8.99 17.38 13.62
C GLN A 165 -7.85 16.81 14.48
N ASN A 166 -7.88 15.52 14.81
CA ASN A 166 -6.86 14.88 15.62
C ASN A 166 -5.51 14.80 14.88
N VAL A 167 -5.51 14.59 13.56
CA VAL A 167 -4.29 14.62 12.74
C VAL A 167 -3.71 16.04 12.71
N ALA A 168 -4.52 17.09 12.51
CA ALA A 168 -4.06 18.46 12.52
C ALA A 168 -3.45 18.86 13.89
N ALA A 169 -4.08 18.48 14.99
CA ALA A 169 -3.55 18.69 16.34
C ALA A 169 -2.21 17.97 16.53
N TYR A 170 -2.17 16.68 16.20
CA TYR A 170 -0.95 15.87 16.24
C TYR A 170 0.20 16.50 15.44
N LEU A 171 -0.05 16.94 14.21
CA LEU A 171 0.97 17.54 13.34
C LEU A 171 1.48 18.87 13.87
N ARG A 172 0.61 19.70 14.39
CA ARG A 172 0.98 20.97 15.04
C ARG A 172 1.90 20.75 16.23
N ASP A 173 1.53 19.79 17.09
CA ASP A 173 2.25 19.53 18.35
C ASP A 173 3.57 18.79 18.11
N SER A 174 3.61 17.86 17.18
CA SER A 174 4.78 16.99 16.95
C SER A 174 5.73 17.48 15.87
N ARG A 175 5.23 18.22 14.87
CA ARG A 175 5.99 18.60 13.65
C ARG A 175 6.01 20.10 13.38
N GLY A 176 5.25 20.89 14.16
CA GLY A 176 5.10 22.32 13.93
C GLY A 176 4.37 22.66 12.62
N VAL A 177 3.71 21.70 11.99
CA VAL A 177 2.96 21.93 10.75
C VAL A 177 1.85 22.94 10.97
N ARG A 178 1.80 23.96 10.12
CA ARG A 178 0.78 25.01 10.20
C ARG A 178 -0.35 24.67 9.25
N CYS A 179 -1.43 24.13 9.79
CA CYS A 179 -2.62 23.83 9.02
C CYS A 179 -3.89 23.96 9.86
N ASP A 180 -4.97 24.34 9.19
CA ASP A 180 -6.32 24.06 9.67
C ASP A 180 -6.69 22.61 9.40
N TRP A 181 -7.56 22.02 10.21
CA TRP A 181 -8.01 20.64 10.03
C TRP A 181 -8.74 20.45 8.69
N HIS A 182 -9.34 21.50 8.12
CA HIS A 182 -9.97 21.45 6.81
C HIS A 182 -8.97 21.16 5.69
N GLN A 183 -7.72 21.52 5.86
CA GLN A 183 -6.64 21.24 4.92
C GLN A 183 -6.13 19.79 4.98
N VAL A 184 -6.48 19.03 6.02
CA VAL A 184 -6.07 17.64 6.17
C VAL A 184 -7.02 16.73 5.37
N VAL A 185 -6.50 16.05 4.36
CA VAL A 185 -7.26 15.09 3.54
C VAL A 185 -6.71 13.68 3.80
N ILE A 186 -7.59 12.76 4.24
CA ILE A 186 -7.24 11.36 4.52
C ILE A 186 -7.16 10.58 3.22
N THR A 187 -6.08 9.82 3.05
CA THR A 187 -5.78 9.05 1.84
C THR A 187 -5.49 7.58 2.16
N SER A 188 -5.58 6.70 1.16
CA SER A 188 -5.18 5.29 1.27
C SER A 188 -3.65 5.12 1.30
N GLY A 189 -3.03 5.60 2.39
CA GLY A 189 -1.58 5.75 2.54
C GLY A 189 -1.03 6.91 1.69
N SER A 190 0.27 7.21 1.88
CA SER A 190 0.96 8.29 1.16
C SER A 190 0.95 8.11 -0.36
N GLN A 191 0.98 6.86 -0.85
CA GLN A 191 1.04 6.58 -2.29
C GLN A 191 -0.18 7.12 -3.06
N GLN A 192 -1.39 7.02 -2.51
CA GLN A 192 -2.57 7.64 -3.10
C GLN A 192 -2.45 9.16 -3.12
N GLY A 193 -1.99 9.75 -2.00
CA GLY A 193 -1.74 11.19 -1.91
C GLY A 193 -0.77 11.66 -3.00
N LEU A 194 0.35 10.97 -3.17
CA LEU A 194 1.35 11.27 -4.20
C LEU A 194 0.79 11.14 -5.62
N PHE A 195 -0.04 10.13 -5.87
CA PHE A 195 -0.68 9.94 -7.18
C PHE A 195 -1.69 11.05 -7.48
N LEU A 196 -2.50 11.45 -6.50
CA LEU A 196 -3.45 12.57 -6.62
C LEU A 196 -2.70 13.88 -6.87
N LEU A 197 -1.62 14.16 -6.12
CA LEU A 197 -0.79 15.34 -6.31
C LEU A 197 -0.13 15.36 -7.70
N ALA A 198 0.39 14.21 -8.16
CA ALA A 198 0.93 14.08 -9.50
C ALA A 198 -0.12 14.40 -10.59
N SER A 199 -1.33 13.89 -10.40
CA SER A 199 -2.43 14.11 -11.34
C SER A 199 -2.94 15.55 -11.34
N LEU A 200 -2.89 16.22 -10.18
CA LEU A 200 -3.35 17.61 -10.03
C LEU A 200 -2.32 18.63 -10.51
N LEU A 201 -1.04 18.41 -10.18
CA LEU A 201 0.00 19.43 -10.31
C LEU A 201 0.91 19.24 -11.53
N LEU A 202 0.87 18.08 -12.17
CA LEU A 202 1.80 17.73 -13.24
C LEU A 202 1.07 17.35 -14.51
N GLY A 203 1.44 17.99 -15.60
CA GLY A 203 0.99 17.67 -16.95
C GLY A 203 2.12 17.08 -17.82
N ARG A 204 1.79 16.78 -19.07
CA ARG A 204 2.74 16.25 -20.05
C ARG A 204 3.88 17.23 -20.31
N GLY A 205 5.10 16.78 -20.05
CA GLY A 205 6.32 17.55 -20.29
C GLY A 205 6.75 18.44 -19.13
N GLU A 206 5.94 18.64 -18.10
CA GLU A 206 6.36 19.32 -16.88
C GLU A 206 7.48 18.56 -16.18
N ARG A 207 8.29 19.28 -15.41
CA ARG A 207 9.50 18.74 -14.80
C ARG A 207 9.28 18.58 -13.30
N VAL A 208 9.54 17.37 -12.79
CA VAL A 208 9.54 17.07 -11.35
C VAL A 208 10.94 16.72 -10.89
N TYR A 209 11.44 17.43 -9.88
CA TYR A 209 12.75 17.22 -9.27
C TYR A 209 12.60 16.25 -8.10
N VAL A 210 13.29 15.13 -8.15
CA VAL A 210 13.20 14.07 -7.15
C VAL A 210 14.57 13.69 -6.61
N GLU A 211 14.64 13.24 -5.38
CA GLU A 211 15.84 12.70 -4.77
C GLU A 211 16.44 11.54 -5.59
N ASP A 212 17.77 11.50 -5.70
CA ASP A 212 18.49 10.43 -6.39
C ASP A 212 19.79 10.07 -5.63
N PRO A 213 19.84 8.89 -4.96
CA PRO A 213 18.80 7.86 -4.89
C PRO A 213 17.55 8.33 -4.13
N GLY A 214 16.37 7.75 -4.44
CA GLY A 214 15.10 8.19 -3.85
C GLY A 214 13.99 7.16 -3.95
N TYR A 215 12.80 7.50 -3.45
CA TYR A 215 11.64 6.64 -3.39
C TYR A 215 11.08 6.34 -4.80
N VAL A 216 11.19 5.07 -5.21
CA VAL A 216 10.88 4.64 -6.58
C VAL A 216 9.40 4.82 -6.91
N GLU A 217 8.51 4.49 -5.97
CA GLU A 217 7.07 4.52 -6.18
C GLU A 217 6.54 5.96 -6.35
N ALA A 218 7.15 6.95 -5.66
CA ALA A 218 6.87 8.37 -5.92
C ALA A 218 7.31 8.78 -7.31
N ARG A 219 8.54 8.42 -7.70
CA ARG A 219 9.05 8.67 -9.05
C ARG A 219 8.16 8.10 -10.14
N LEU A 220 7.68 6.87 -9.97
CA LEU A 220 6.77 6.22 -10.91
C LEU A 220 5.41 6.91 -10.96
N ALA A 221 4.86 7.37 -9.82
CA ALA A 221 3.62 8.14 -9.80
C ALA A 221 3.73 9.42 -10.63
N PHE A 222 4.82 10.16 -10.46
CA PHE A 222 5.08 11.38 -11.25
C PHE A 222 5.31 11.08 -12.75
N GLN A 223 6.00 10.00 -13.09
CA GLN A 223 6.14 9.60 -14.50
C GLN A 223 4.80 9.24 -15.15
N ARG A 224 3.87 8.66 -14.38
CA ARG A 224 2.53 8.29 -14.88
C ARG A 224 1.65 9.49 -15.23
N SER A 225 1.84 10.66 -14.61
CA SER A 225 1.17 11.90 -15.02
C SER A 225 1.69 12.47 -16.36
N GLY A 226 2.76 11.89 -16.91
CA GLY A 226 3.43 12.37 -18.10
C GLY A 226 4.57 13.36 -17.84
N ALA A 227 4.87 13.61 -16.57
CA ALA A 227 5.95 14.50 -16.18
C ALA A 227 7.34 13.91 -16.47
N ARG A 228 8.28 14.80 -16.73
CA ARG A 228 9.70 14.46 -16.90
C ARG A 228 10.41 14.51 -15.55
N VAL A 229 10.85 13.35 -15.07
CA VAL A 229 11.64 13.25 -13.85
C VAL A 229 13.04 13.83 -14.06
N VAL A 230 13.46 14.69 -13.14
CA VAL A 230 14.80 15.26 -13.06
C VAL A 230 15.44 14.78 -11.76
N PRO A 231 16.45 13.90 -11.81
CA PRO A 231 17.11 13.40 -10.62
C PRO A 231 17.97 14.47 -9.96
N GLY A 232 17.72 14.73 -8.66
CA GLY A 232 18.46 15.64 -7.80
C GLY A 232 19.43 14.90 -6.90
N PRO A 233 20.73 15.22 -6.91
CA PRO A 233 21.70 14.52 -6.09
C PRO A 233 21.43 14.71 -4.60
N VAL A 234 21.67 13.65 -3.84
CA VAL A 234 21.61 13.64 -2.37
C VAL A 234 23.03 13.52 -1.84
N ASP A 235 23.41 14.45 -0.98
CA ASP A 235 24.68 14.46 -0.27
C ASP A 235 24.47 14.34 1.26
N GLU A 236 25.49 14.57 2.05
CA GLU A 236 25.46 14.51 3.52
C GLU A 236 24.51 15.54 4.15
N GLN A 237 24.10 16.55 3.41
CA GLN A 237 23.13 17.57 3.84
C GLN A 237 21.70 17.30 3.28
N GLY A 238 21.51 16.20 2.59
CA GLY A 238 20.25 15.83 1.92
C GLY A 238 20.15 16.30 0.48
N LEU A 239 18.94 16.48 -0.03
CA LEU A 239 18.70 16.88 -1.42
C LEU A 239 19.39 18.22 -1.76
N CYS A 240 20.22 18.22 -2.79
CA CYS A 240 20.75 19.44 -3.36
C CYS A 240 19.63 20.23 -4.05
N PRO A 241 19.48 21.55 -3.81
CA PRO A 241 18.50 22.35 -4.53
C PRO A 241 18.72 22.30 -6.05
N PRO A 242 17.66 22.49 -6.86
CA PRO A 242 17.80 22.60 -8.30
C PRO A 242 18.81 23.70 -8.66
N ALA A 243 19.59 23.47 -9.72
CA ALA A 243 20.57 24.44 -10.19
C ALA A 243 19.91 25.80 -10.52
N ARG A 244 20.66 26.90 -10.37
CA ARG A 244 20.17 28.23 -10.70
C ARG A 244 19.71 28.27 -12.16
N GLY A 245 18.49 28.79 -12.38
CA GLY A 245 17.87 28.84 -13.72
C GLY A 245 17.16 27.52 -14.15
N ALA A 246 17.31 26.45 -13.43
CA ALA A 246 16.50 25.25 -13.70
C ALA A 246 15.04 25.55 -13.33
N LYS A 247 14.11 25.26 -14.25
CA LYS A 247 12.67 25.37 -13.99
C LYS A 247 12.09 23.98 -13.76
N VAL A 248 11.48 23.76 -12.60
CA VAL A 248 10.71 22.56 -12.29
C VAL A 248 9.36 22.97 -11.69
N SER A 249 8.33 22.19 -11.94
CA SER A 249 6.98 22.46 -11.45
C SER A 249 6.78 21.94 -10.03
N LEU A 250 7.52 20.88 -9.67
CA LEU A 250 7.42 20.22 -8.38
C LEU A 250 8.78 19.69 -7.92
N VAL A 251 9.05 19.81 -6.62
CA VAL A 251 10.16 19.17 -5.91
C VAL A 251 9.58 18.14 -4.96
N TYR A 252 10.03 16.89 -5.02
CA TYR A 252 9.70 15.83 -4.07
C TYR A 252 10.90 15.51 -3.19
N THR A 253 10.69 15.47 -1.88
CA THR A 253 11.76 15.19 -0.91
C THR A 253 11.23 14.51 0.34
N THR A 254 12.09 13.69 0.98
CA THR A 254 11.88 13.04 2.28
C THR A 254 12.80 13.67 3.35
N PRO A 255 12.52 14.92 3.78
CA PRO A 255 13.51 15.79 4.42
C PRO A 255 13.83 15.41 5.88
N SER A 256 12.93 14.74 6.56
CA SER A 256 13.15 14.31 7.95
C SER A 256 14.16 13.18 8.01
N ARG A 257 14.08 12.29 7.04
CA ARG A 257 14.97 11.15 6.85
C ARG A 257 14.90 10.70 5.40
N GLN A 258 15.91 11.07 4.63
CA GLN A 258 15.97 10.77 3.20
C GLN A 258 15.90 9.26 2.94
N PHE A 259 14.97 8.85 2.10
CA PHE A 259 14.88 7.45 1.69
C PHE A 259 15.68 7.20 0.40
N PRO A 260 16.63 6.20 0.40
CA PRO A 260 16.87 5.23 1.45
C PRO A 260 18.10 5.53 2.33
N THR A 261 18.85 6.62 2.11
CA THR A 261 20.15 6.87 2.73
C THR A 261 20.08 7.18 4.24
N GLY A 262 18.96 7.68 4.71
CA GLY A 262 18.76 8.07 6.10
C GLY A 262 19.23 9.47 6.44
N VAL A 263 19.85 10.20 5.51
CA VAL A 263 20.35 11.56 5.73
C VAL A 263 19.19 12.52 6.02
N SER A 264 19.36 13.40 7.01
CA SER A 264 18.39 14.48 7.29
C SER A 264 18.72 15.72 6.47
N LEU A 265 17.70 16.32 5.84
CA LEU A 265 17.88 17.58 5.10
C LEU A 265 18.24 18.71 6.06
N SER A 266 19.41 19.34 5.85
CA SER A 266 19.91 20.42 6.72
C SER A 266 19.00 21.63 6.68
N LEU A 267 19.01 22.48 7.74
CA LEU A 267 18.21 23.71 7.77
C LEU A 267 18.53 24.63 6.59
N ALA A 268 19.80 24.75 6.23
CA ALA A 268 20.21 25.57 5.08
C ALA A 268 19.58 25.07 3.77
N ARG A 269 19.53 23.75 3.57
CA ARG A 269 18.91 23.13 2.39
C ARG A 269 17.39 23.30 2.38
N ARG A 270 16.74 23.20 3.56
CA ARG A 270 15.29 23.45 3.72
C ARG A 270 14.95 24.87 3.27
N LEU A 271 15.66 25.87 3.77
CA LEU A 271 15.46 27.27 3.41
C LEU A 271 15.74 27.52 1.92
N ALA A 272 16.80 26.92 1.37
CA ALA A 272 17.14 27.03 -0.05
C ALA A 272 16.07 26.42 -0.97
N LEU A 273 15.46 25.30 -0.59
CA LEU A 273 14.36 24.69 -1.37
C LEU A 273 13.08 25.53 -1.30
N ILE A 274 12.73 26.06 -0.12
CA ILE A 274 11.58 26.97 0.06
C ILE A 274 11.76 28.23 -0.78
N ASP A 275 12.95 28.86 -0.70
CA ASP A 275 13.28 30.04 -1.50
C ASP A 275 13.22 29.75 -3.02
N TYR A 276 13.75 28.58 -3.43
CA TYR A 276 13.62 28.13 -4.82
C TYR A 276 12.16 28.02 -5.25
N ALA A 277 11.31 27.36 -4.43
CA ALA A 277 9.90 27.16 -4.73
C ALA A 277 9.15 28.51 -4.83
N GLY A 278 9.37 29.39 -3.89
CA GLY A 278 8.76 30.74 -3.88
C GLY A 278 9.11 31.55 -5.12
N ARG A 279 10.40 31.59 -5.50
CA ARG A 279 10.88 32.36 -6.68
C ARG A 279 10.41 31.79 -8.02
N ASN A 280 10.27 30.48 -8.12
CA ASN A 280 9.98 29.81 -9.41
C ASN A 280 8.51 29.38 -9.53
N GLY A 281 7.68 29.61 -8.52
CA GLY A 281 6.29 29.14 -8.50
C GLY A 281 6.15 27.61 -8.41
N ALA A 282 7.21 26.91 -8.01
CA ALA A 282 7.19 25.47 -7.87
C ALA A 282 6.48 25.02 -6.60
N TRP A 283 5.93 23.81 -6.60
CA TRP A 283 5.44 23.13 -5.39
C TRP A 283 6.53 22.29 -4.76
N ILE A 284 6.48 22.10 -3.44
CA ILE A 284 7.28 21.11 -2.73
C ILE A 284 6.36 20.08 -2.13
N VAL A 285 6.60 18.81 -2.37
CA VAL A 285 5.98 17.69 -1.64
C VAL A 285 6.98 17.19 -0.63
N GLU A 286 6.68 17.43 0.64
CA GLU A 286 7.38 16.91 1.81
C GLU A 286 6.74 15.59 2.21
N ASP A 287 7.40 14.46 1.95
CA ASP A 287 6.93 13.12 2.36
C ASP A 287 7.60 12.73 3.68
N ASP A 288 6.82 12.71 4.74
CA ASP A 288 7.27 12.41 6.10
C ASP A 288 6.71 11.07 6.57
N TYR A 289 7.52 10.02 6.41
CA TYR A 289 7.06 8.65 6.61
C TYR A 289 7.48 8.02 7.94
N ASP A 290 8.55 8.52 8.62
CA ASP A 290 9.11 7.90 9.84
C ASP A 290 9.78 8.88 10.82
N SER A 291 9.49 10.18 10.74
CA SER A 291 10.12 11.21 11.58
C SER A 291 9.93 10.98 13.08
N GLU A 292 8.86 10.31 13.48
CA GLU A 292 8.58 9.92 14.87
C GLU A 292 9.59 8.90 15.40
N LEU A 293 10.28 8.18 14.50
CA LEU A 293 11.21 7.10 14.84
C LEU A 293 12.67 7.58 14.93
N ARG A 294 12.88 8.81 15.36
CA ARG A 294 14.20 9.35 15.67
C ARG A 294 14.60 8.98 17.11
N TYR A 295 15.83 8.47 17.32
CA TYR A 295 16.21 7.87 18.60
C TYR A 295 17.04 8.78 19.50
N GLY A 296 17.90 9.61 18.92
CA GLY A 296 18.91 10.36 19.71
C GLY A 296 18.66 11.87 19.82
N ALA A 297 17.71 12.43 19.07
CA ALA A 297 17.45 13.87 19.05
C ALA A 297 15.98 14.16 18.72
N PRO A 298 15.43 15.33 19.10
CA PRO A 298 14.12 15.75 18.65
C PRO A 298 14.09 15.88 17.13
N PRO A 299 12.91 15.67 16.50
CA PRO A 299 12.76 15.86 15.08
C PRO A 299 13.02 17.33 14.68
N LEU A 300 13.64 17.54 13.53
CA LEU A 300 13.76 18.87 12.94
C LEU A 300 12.38 19.41 12.55
N PRO A 301 12.16 20.73 12.56
CA PRO A 301 10.93 21.32 12.03
C PRO A 301 10.65 20.84 10.62
N SER A 302 9.36 20.64 10.28
CA SER A 302 8.99 20.30 8.89
C SER A 302 9.34 21.44 7.92
N LEU A 303 9.51 21.13 6.64
CA LEU A 303 9.60 22.16 5.59
C LEU A 303 8.35 23.04 5.59
N GLN A 304 7.19 22.42 5.74
CA GLN A 304 5.90 23.12 5.77
C GLN A 304 5.83 24.14 6.91
N SER A 305 6.39 23.84 8.08
CA SER A 305 6.41 24.78 9.22
C SER A 305 7.28 26.01 8.97
N LEU A 306 8.29 25.89 8.13
CA LEU A 306 9.20 26.95 7.75
C LEU A 306 8.73 27.77 6.55
N ASP A 307 7.74 27.22 5.80
CA ASP A 307 7.25 27.84 4.57
C ASP A 307 6.35 29.05 4.85
N GLY A 308 6.76 30.21 4.38
CA GLY A 308 5.94 31.44 4.39
C GLY A 308 5.20 31.68 3.07
N SER A 309 5.44 30.88 2.05
CA SER A 309 4.89 31.07 0.70
C SER A 309 3.66 30.22 0.39
N GLY A 310 3.31 29.26 1.26
CA GLY A 310 2.18 28.33 1.06
C GLY A 310 2.40 27.33 -0.08
N ARG A 311 3.66 27.01 -0.38
CA ARG A 311 4.05 26.12 -1.50
C ARG A 311 4.43 24.71 -1.07
N VAL A 312 4.47 24.42 0.24
CA VAL A 312 4.81 23.11 0.74
C VAL A 312 3.55 22.30 1.06
N ILE A 313 3.44 21.15 0.43
CA ILE A 313 2.39 20.16 0.63
C ILE A 313 2.99 19.06 1.49
N TYR A 314 2.41 18.80 2.67
CA TYR A 314 2.90 17.79 3.59
C TYR A 314 2.14 16.48 3.40
N VAL A 315 2.87 15.37 3.24
CA VAL A 315 2.33 14.01 3.09
C VAL A 315 2.79 13.16 4.27
N GLY A 316 1.88 12.45 4.90
CA GLY A 316 2.20 11.54 5.99
C GLY A 316 1.46 10.21 5.91
N THR A 317 1.90 9.24 6.69
CA THR A 317 1.33 7.89 6.69
C THR A 317 1.33 7.25 8.07
N PHE A 318 0.24 6.55 8.41
CA PHE A 318 0.19 5.69 9.60
C PHE A 318 0.71 4.27 9.34
N SER A 319 0.93 3.90 8.09
CA SER A 319 1.36 2.53 7.73
C SER A 319 2.73 2.13 8.29
N LYS A 320 3.61 3.10 8.56
CA LYS A 320 4.95 2.87 9.12
C LYS A 320 4.95 2.96 10.64
N LEU A 321 4.00 3.71 11.17
CA LEU A 321 3.89 3.98 12.61
C LEU A 321 3.03 2.95 13.35
N LEU A 322 2.01 2.38 12.66
CA LEU A 322 1.08 1.41 13.22
C LEU A 322 1.26 0.04 12.55
N PHE A 323 0.57 -0.18 11.45
CA PHE A 323 0.71 -1.41 10.65
C PHE A 323 0.38 -1.16 9.17
N PRO A 324 1.06 -1.85 8.23
CA PRO A 324 0.97 -1.55 6.80
C PRO A 324 -0.41 -1.72 6.19
N SER A 325 -1.18 -2.71 6.65
CA SER A 325 -2.52 -3.01 6.11
C SER A 325 -3.62 -2.06 6.59
N LEU A 326 -3.33 -1.13 7.50
CA LEU A 326 -4.27 -0.07 7.90
C LEU A 326 -4.63 0.84 6.72
N ARG A 327 -3.68 1.07 5.83
CA ARG A 327 -3.85 1.85 4.60
C ARG A 327 -4.45 3.25 4.84
N LEU A 328 -4.10 3.90 5.94
CA LEU A 328 -4.44 5.29 6.21
C LEU A 328 -3.19 6.17 6.15
N GLY A 329 -3.28 7.24 5.40
CA GLY A 329 -2.34 8.34 5.33
C GLY A 329 -3.08 9.65 5.23
N TYR A 330 -2.38 10.73 5.04
CA TYR A 330 -2.98 12.06 4.92
C TYR A 330 -2.09 12.99 4.10
N VAL A 331 -2.74 13.99 3.53
CA VAL A 331 -2.10 15.12 2.86
C VAL A 331 -2.59 16.40 3.50
N VAL A 332 -1.68 17.28 3.89
CA VAL A 332 -2.02 18.67 4.24
C VAL A 332 -1.94 19.48 2.96
N VAL A 333 -3.10 19.83 2.45
CA VAL A 333 -3.26 20.49 1.16
C VAL A 333 -3.34 22.00 1.35
N PRO A 334 -2.54 22.82 0.66
CA PRO A 334 -2.70 24.27 0.65
C PRO A 334 -4.12 24.67 0.23
N GLU A 335 -4.66 25.74 0.82
CA GLU A 335 -6.04 26.20 0.60
C GLU A 335 -6.35 26.39 -0.89
N SER A 336 -5.41 26.92 -1.65
CA SER A 336 -5.56 27.16 -3.10
C SER A 336 -5.72 25.89 -3.95
N LEU A 337 -5.41 24.72 -3.40
CA LEU A 337 -5.51 23.42 -4.07
C LEU A 337 -6.60 22.52 -3.50
N LEU A 338 -7.17 22.89 -2.35
CA LEU A 338 -8.01 22.00 -1.53
C LEU A 338 -9.24 21.50 -2.30
N GLU A 339 -10.01 22.38 -2.90
CA GLU A 339 -11.20 22.03 -3.64
C GLU A 339 -10.89 21.08 -4.80
N SER A 340 -9.87 21.40 -5.60
CA SER A 340 -9.46 20.58 -6.74
C SER A 340 -8.94 19.21 -6.30
N PHE A 341 -8.18 19.16 -5.19
CA PHE A 341 -7.64 17.92 -4.65
C PHE A 341 -8.76 17.00 -4.12
N VAL A 342 -9.71 17.56 -3.36
CA VAL A 342 -10.86 16.84 -2.83
C VAL A 342 -11.78 16.36 -3.96
N GLY A 343 -12.02 17.20 -4.98
CA GLY A 343 -12.77 16.81 -6.18
C GLY A 343 -12.13 15.65 -6.93
N LEU A 344 -10.80 15.65 -7.09
CA LEU A 344 -10.08 14.56 -7.73
C LEU A 344 -10.13 13.27 -6.88
N LYS A 345 -10.05 13.41 -5.55
CA LYS A 345 -10.19 12.27 -4.63
C LYS A 345 -11.61 11.67 -4.69
N HIS A 346 -12.63 12.51 -4.75
CA HIS A 346 -14.03 12.05 -4.92
C HIS A 346 -14.20 11.17 -6.16
N LEU A 347 -13.61 11.59 -7.29
CA LEU A 347 -13.64 10.81 -8.52
C LEU A 347 -12.86 9.49 -8.43
N MET A 348 -11.89 9.38 -7.53
CA MET A 348 -11.04 8.20 -7.39
C MET A 348 -11.68 7.12 -6.49
N ASP A 349 -12.17 7.51 -5.32
CA ASP A 349 -12.60 6.54 -4.29
C ASP A 349 -13.71 7.06 -3.36
N ASP A 350 -14.28 8.22 -3.65
CA ASP A 350 -15.25 8.92 -2.79
C ASP A 350 -14.66 9.12 -1.37
N HIS A 351 -14.90 8.20 -0.44
CA HIS A 351 -14.30 8.21 0.88
C HIS A 351 -13.76 6.83 1.27
N LEU A 352 -12.73 6.81 2.13
CA LEU A 352 -12.20 5.59 2.71
C LEU A 352 -13.13 5.00 3.79
N PRO A 353 -12.97 3.72 4.16
CA PRO A 353 -13.75 3.09 5.23
C PRO A 353 -13.77 3.93 6.51
N LEU A 354 -14.98 4.30 6.96
CA LEU A 354 -15.13 5.25 8.07
C LEU A 354 -14.89 4.62 9.45
N VAL A 355 -15.15 3.32 9.60
CA VAL A 355 -14.98 2.60 10.89
C VAL A 355 -13.52 2.66 11.37
N ASP A 356 -12.57 2.41 10.47
CA ASP A 356 -11.14 2.47 10.85
C ASP A 356 -10.64 3.91 11.02
N GLN A 357 -11.23 4.88 10.31
CA GLN A 357 -10.98 6.31 10.55
C GLN A 357 -11.46 6.75 11.94
N ALA A 358 -12.68 6.36 12.33
CA ALA A 358 -13.22 6.66 13.66
C ALA A 358 -12.41 5.97 14.77
N ALA A 359 -12.00 4.73 14.55
CA ALA A 359 -11.14 4.02 15.49
C ALA A 359 -9.78 4.70 15.65
N LEU A 360 -9.17 5.17 14.57
CA LEU A 360 -7.89 5.90 14.60
C LEU A 360 -8.04 7.26 15.29
N ALA A 361 -9.14 7.97 15.09
CA ALA A 361 -9.44 9.21 15.80
C ALA A 361 -9.44 8.98 17.33
N LEU A 362 -10.19 7.97 17.78
CA LEU A 362 -10.23 7.60 19.22
C LEU A 362 -8.86 7.11 19.73
N PHE A 363 -8.08 6.44 18.91
CA PHE A 363 -6.75 5.95 19.27
C PHE A 363 -5.75 7.11 19.47
N LEU A 364 -5.83 8.16 18.64
CA LEU A 364 -5.07 9.40 18.80
C LEU A 364 -5.52 10.15 20.08
N GLU A 365 -6.81 10.39 20.23
CA GLU A 365 -7.43 11.12 21.34
C GLU A 365 -7.12 10.49 22.69
N SER A 366 -7.16 9.15 22.79
CA SER A 366 -6.88 8.42 24.03
C SER A 366 -5.41 8.43 24.48
N GLY A 367 -4.49 8.97 23.68
CA GLY A 367 -3.05 8.92 23.92
C GLY A 367 -2.41 7.54 23.68
N ALA A 368 -3.18 6.55 23.26
CA ALA A 368 -2.67 5.21 22.95
C ALA A 368 -1.66 5.22 21.80
N PHE A 369 -1.86 6.10 20.83
CA PHE A 369 -0.93 6.33 19.73
C PHE A 369 0.46 6.75 20.24
N TYR A 370 0.54 7.78 21.06
CA TYR A 370 1.82 8.27 21.60
C TYR A 370 2.52 7.23 22.47
N SER A 371 1.75 6.45 23.23
CA SER A 371 2.27 5.35 24.04
C SER A 371 2.84 4.23 23.18
N HIS A 372 2.20 3.95 22.04
CA HIS A 372 2.71 2.98 21.05
C HIS A 372 4.02 3.48 20.41
N ILE A 373 4.06 4.74 19.95
CA ILE A 373 5.28 5.32 19.34
C ILE A 373 6.47 5.29 20.31
N ARG A 374 6.26 5.61 21.60
CA ARG A 374 7.33 5.52 22.61
C ARG A 374 7.88 4.09 22.73
N ARG A 375 7.00 3.07 22.72
CA ARG A 375 7.42 1.66 22.75
C ARG A 375 8.22 1.28 21.50
N CYS A 376 7.72 1.67 20.32
CA CYS A 376 8.42 1.43 19.06
C CYS A 376 9.81 2.08 19.07
N ARG A 377 9.92 3.35 19.46
CA ARG A 377 11.22 4.05 19.57
C ARG A 377 12.22 3.29 20.43
N LYS A 378 11.81 2.86 21.62
CA LYS A 378 12.68 2.11 22.54
C LYS A 378 13.14 0.80 21.89
N ALA A 379 12.18 0.00 21.42
CA ALA A 379 12.49 -1.30 20.83
C ALA A 379 13.37 -1.18 19.56
N TYR A 380 13.09 -0.18 18.72
CA TYR A 380 13.84 0.00 17.48
C TYR A 380 15.24 0.56 17.73
N ALA A 381 15.43 1.43 18.71
CA ALA A 381 16.75 1.89 19.13
C ALA A 381 17.63 0.72 19.63
N GLU A 382 17.06 -0.16 20.47
CA GLU A 382 17.74 -1.36 20.98
C GLU A 382 18.12 -2.31 19.81
N ARG A 383 17.22 -2.50 18.87
CA ARG A 383 17.44 -3.35 17.68
C ARG A 383 18.49 -2.77 16.75
N GLN A 384 18.49 -1.47 16.51
CA GLN A 384 19.50 -0.80 15.72
C GLN A 384 20.91 -0.98 16.33
N GLY A 385 21.06 -0.70 17.63
CA GLY A 385 22.32 -0.87 18.34
C GLY A 385 22.82 -2.31 18.29
N LEU A 386 21.91 -3.29 18.51
CA LEU A 386 22.24 -4.71 18.40
C LEU A 386 22.67 -5.08 16.97
N PHE A 387 21.93 -4.65 15.96
CA PHE A 387 22.22 -4.97 14.56
C PHE A 387 23.57 -4.44 14.12
N LEU A 388 23.87 -3.17 14.43
CA LEU A 388 25.17 -2.56 14.13
C LEU A 388 26.33 -3.24 14.88
N LYS A 389 26.10 -3.65 16.14
CA LYS A 389 27.09 -4.42 16.92
C LYS A 389 27.38 -5.76 16.24
N LEU A 390 26.36 -6.52 15.89
CA LEU A 390 26.49 -7.83 15.25
C LEU A 390 27.18 -7.76 13.89
N LEU A 391 26.91 -6.73 13.10
CA LEU A 391 27.57 -6.53 11.80
C LEU A 391 29.05 -6.20 11.96
N ARG A 392 29.42 -5.39 12.97
CA ARG A 392 30.84 -5.13 13.30
C ARG A 392 31.59 -6.37 13.77
N GLU A 393 30.97 -7.18 14.64
CA GLU A 393 31.54 -8.44 15.13
C GLU A 393 31.71 -9.48 13.99
N ALA A 394 30.91 -9.37 12.94
CA ALA A 394 30.99 -10.25 11.77
C ALA A 394 31.94 -9.75 10.68
N ASP A 395 32.64 -8.65 10.91
CA ASP A 395 33.61 -8.01 9.98
C ASP A 395 33.05 -7.79 8.58
N PHE A 396 31.82 -7.24 8.54
CA PHE A 396 31.16 -6.92 7.28
C PHE A 396 31.83 -5.73 6.60
N PRO A 397 32.10 -5.80 5.28
CA PRO A 397 32.67 -4.68 4.52
C PRO A 397 31.62 -3.61 4.21
N LEU A 398 30.89 -3.16 5.23
CA LEU A 398 29.82 -2.17 5.12
C LEU A 398 30.11 -0.98 6.04
N GLU A 399 30.04 0.20 5.47
CA GLU A 399 30.08 1.46 6.20
C GLU A 399 28.67 2.00 6.36
N PHE A 400 28.27 2.35 7.58
CA PHE A 400 26.95 2.95 7.89
C PHE A 400 27.13 4.42 8.29
N PRO A 401 27.07 5.35 7.32
CA PRO A 401 27.35 6.77 7.59
C PRO A 401 26.25 7.43 8.44
N VAL A 402 25.02 6.92 8.40
CA VAL A 402 23.89 7.46 9.16
C VAL A 402 23.21 6.34 9.94
N ALA A 403 23.11 6.49 11.25
CA ALA A 403 22.53 5.52 12.18
C ALA A 403 21.78 6.20 13.36
N ASP A 404 21.06 7.30 13.12
CA ASP A 404 20.41 8.11 14.16
C ASP A 404 18.91 7.86 14.34
N GLY A 405 18.38 6.80 13.71
CA GLY A 405 16.96 6.48 13.81
C GLY A 405 16.38 5.75 12.60
N GLY A 406 15.06 5.83 12.46
CA GLY A 406 14.30 5.30 11.33
C GLY A 406 14.15 3.79 11.34
N MET A 407 13.67 3.28 10.23
CA MET A 407 13.34 1.85 10.05
C MET A 407 14.39 1.11 9.24
N ASN A 408 15.27 1.83 8.56
CA ASN A 408 16.26 1.29 7.62
C ASN A 408 17.65 1.82 7.93
N LEU A 409 18.64 1.03 7.58
CA LEU A 409 20.05 1.42 7.53
C LEU A 409 20.59 1.15 6.13
N THR A 410 21.30 2.10 5.56
CA THR A 410 22.01 1.91 4.30
C THR A 410 23.48 1.69 4.59
N GLY A 411 23.95 0.48 4.31
CA GLY A 411 25.36 0.11 4.37
C GLY A 411 26.02 0.31 3.02
N LEU A 412 27.07 1.11 2.97
CA LEU A 412 27.85 1.39 1.76
C LEU A 412 28.91 0.31 1.57
N LEU A 413 28.99 -0.25 0.38
CA LEU A 413 29.99 -1.21 -0.04
C LEU A 413 31.25 -0.50 -0.55
N PRO A 414 32.41 -1.23 -0.68
CA PRO A 414 33.58 -0.72 -1.39
C PRO A 414 33.22 -0.26 -2.81
N ALA A 415 33.81 0.81 -3.29
CA ALA A 415 33.43 1.50 -4.53
C ALA A 415 33.42 0.61 -5.79
N LYS A 416 34.22 -0.47 -5.81
CA LYS A 416 34.27 -1.43 -6.93
C LYS A 416 33.27 -2.59 -6.82
N ALA A 417 32.48 -2.66 -5.75
CA ALA A 417 31.51 -3.73 -5.56
C ALA A 417 30.29 -3.52 -6.47
N ASP A 418 29.64 -4.63 -6.84
CA ASP A 418 28.35 -4.63 -7.53
C ASP A 418 27.26 -4.96 -6.50
N ASP A 419 26.51 -3.96 -6.05
CA ASP A 419 25.45 -4.11 -5.04
C ASP A 419 24.24 -4.92 -5.56
N ALA A 420 24.00 -4.94 -6.87
CA ALA A 420 22.95 -5.77 -7.44
C ALA A 420 23.31 -7.27 -7.39
N VAL A 421 24.60 -7.62 -7.58
CA VAL A 421 25.08 -8.99 -7.37
C VAL A 421 24.90 -9.40 -5.91
N TRP A 422 25.31 -8.54 -4.97
CA TRP A 422 25.13 -8.78 -3.54
C TRP A 422 23.67 -8.97 -3.16
N SER A 423 22.79 -8.10 -3.62
CA SER A 423 21.36 -8.19 -3.36
C SER A 423 20.77 -9.52 -3.87
N ARG A 424 21.12 -9.97 -5.09
CA ARG A 424 20.67 -11.26 -5.63
C ARG A 424 21.18 -12.46 -4.81
N ARG A 425 22.43 -12.44 -4.38
CA ARG A 425 22.98 -13.50 -3.51
C ARG A 425 22.25 -13.59 -2.18
N LEU A 426 21.97 -12.44 -1.56
CA LEU A 426 21.21 -12.37 -0.33
C LEU A 426 19.77 -12.85 -0.51
N ALA A 427 19.12 -12.50 -1.62
CA ALA A 427 17.78 -12.98 -1.96
C ALA A 427 17.75 -14.51 -2.13
N ALA A 428 18.75 -15.10 -2.80
CA ALA A 428 18.89 -16.56 -2.93
C ALA A 428 19.08 -17.28 -1.56
N ALA A 429 19.63 -16.58 -0.57
CA ALA A 429 19.76 -17.06 0.81
C ALA A 429 18.54 -16.77 1.70
N GLY A 430 17.46 -16.21 1.12
CA GLY A 430 16.20 -15.92 1.81
C GLY A 430 16.19 -14.60 2.59
N PHE A 431 17.02 -13.63 2.21
CA PHE A 431 17.01 -12.27 2.76
C PHE A 431 16.42 -11.28 1.78
N ASP A 432 15.73 -10.26 2.28
CA ASP A 432 15.26 -9.15 1.45
C ASP A 432 16.07 -7.88 1.75
N VAL A 433 17.20 -7.78 1.06
CA VAL A 433 18.15 -6.67 1.19
C VAL A 433 18.38 -6.06 -0.19
N PRO A 434 17.58 -5.07 -0.58
CA PRO A 434 17.73 -4.46 -1.90
C PRO A 434 19.04 -3.67 -2.03
N ALA A 435 19.57 -3.68 -3.26
CA ALA A 435 20.69 -2.85 -3.65
C ALA A 435 20.32 -1.35 -3.61
N LEU A 436 21.26 -0.49 -3.20
CA LEU A 436 21.07 0.95 -3.22
C LEU A 436 20.86 1.48 -4.65
N SER A 437 21.58 0.89 -5.62
CA SER A 437 21.44 1.21 -7.05
C SER A 437 20.02 1.02 -7.59
N ARG A 438 19.19 0.16 -6.99
CA ARG A 438 17.76 0.01 -7.34
C ARG A 438 16.96 1.31 -7.16
N TYR A 439 17.36 2.15 -6.22
CA TYR A 439 16.70 3.40 -5.90
C TYR A 439 17.24 4.59 -6.70
N ALA A 440 18.34 4.40 -7.42
CA ALA A 440 19.02 5.44 -8.18
C ALA A 440 18.59 5.47 -9.66
N VAL A 441 18.63 6.66 -10.24
CA VAL A 441 18.50 6.93 -11.69
C VAL A 441 19.89 7.06 -12.30
N ARG A 442 20.80 7.70 -11.57
CA ARG A 442 22.20 7.91 -11.96
C ARG A 442 23.09 6.93 -11.19
N PRO A 443 24.30 6.62 -11.70
CA PRO A 443 25.26 5.84 -10.95
C PRO A 443 25.48 6.43 -9.55
N THR A 444 25.44 5.58 -8.53
CA THR A 444 25.67 5.95 -7.13
C THR A 444 26.72 5.02 -6.52
N ARG A 445 27.28 5.41 -5.36
CA ARG A 445 28.12 4.50 -4.58
C ARG A 445 27.34 3.21 -4.26
N PRO A 446 27.91 2.01 -4.50
CA PRO A 446 27.20 0.76 -4.24
C PRO A 446 26.87 0.61 -2.75
N GLY A 447 25.74 0.01 -2.45
CA GLY A 447 25.28 -0.16 -1.08
C GLY A 447 24.10 -1.12 -0.96
N LEU A 448 23.73 -1.43 0.26
CA LEU A 448 22.65 -2.34 0.61
C LEU A 448 21.72 -1.67 1.63
N VAL A 449 20.41 -1.83 1.46
CA VAL A 449 19.42 -1.22 2.35
C VAL A 449 18.81 -2.29 3.25
N PHE A 450 19.02 -2.16 4.56
CA PHE A 450 18.58 -3.13 5.57
C PHE A 450 17.44 -2.57 6.42
N GLY A 451 16.33 -3.31 6.52
CA GLY A 451 15.33 -3.12 7.54
C GLY A 451 15.68 -3.94 8.78
N PHE A 452 15.50 -3.36 9.96
CA PHE A 452 15.80 -4.06 11.22
C PHE A 452 14.63 -4.02 12.22
N THR A 453 13.65 -3.18 11.98
CA THR A 453 12.57 -2.88 12.95
C THR A 453 11.57 -4.02 13.16
N ALA A 454 11.28 -4.81 12.14
CA ALA A 454 10.31 -5.89 12.23
C ALA A 454 10.81 -7.14 12.99
N PHE A 455 12.10 -7.20 13.36
CA PHE A 455 12.73 -8.44 13.82
C PHE A 455 13.14 -8.33 15.28
N ALA A 456 12.62 -9.24 16.11
CA ALA A 456 13.01 -9.35 17.51
C ALA A 456 14.51 -9.70 17.66
N PRO A 457 15.17 -9.32 18.78
CA PRO A 457 16.61 -9.56 18.97
C PRO A 457 17.10 -10.97 18.69
N PRO A 458 16.41 -12.07 19.08
CA PRO A 458 16.84 -13.43 18.72
C PRO A 458 16.85 -13.68 17.21
N VAL A 459 15.84 -13.14 16.50
CA VAL A 459 15.74 -13.27 15.03
C VAL A 459 16.87 -12.50 14.34
N LEU A 460 17.19 -11.28 14.82
CA LEU A 460 18.31 -10.50 14.30
C LEU A 460 19.64 -11.23 14.47
N ARG A 461 19.90 -11.82 15.65
CA ARG A 461 21.12 -12.61 15.90
C ARG A 461 21.23 -13.80 14.94
N ALA A 462 20.16 -14.58 14.81
CA ALA A 462 20.13 -15.72 13.91
C ALA A 462 20.29 -15.30 12.44
N ALA A 463 19.65 -14.20 12.04
CA ALA A 463 19.72 -13.68 10.68
C ALA A 463 21.14 -13.17 10.34
N VAL A 464 21.80 -12.41 11.23
CA VAL A 464 23.19 -11.95 11.01
C VAL A 464 24.16 -13.13 10.99
N GLY A 465 23.98 -14.14 11.86
CA GLY A 465 24.79 -15.36 11.81
C GLY A 465 24.68 -16.13 10.48
N ARG A 466 23.49 -16.15 9.89
CA ARG A 466 23.28 -16.72 8.54
C ARG A 466 23.89 -15.83 7.44
N LEU A 467 23.75 -14.52 7.59
CA LEU A 467 24.27 -13.54 6.66
C LEU A 467 25.81 -13.65 6.56
N ARG A 468 26.52 -13.82 7.68
CA ARG A 468 27.96 -14.05 7.72
C ARG A 468 28.39 -15.23 6.82
N ARG A 469 27.71 -16.37 6.91
CA ARG A 469 28.01 -17.57 6.09
C ARG A 469 27.86 -17.32 4.59
N VAL A 470 26.90 -16.49 4.17
CA VAL A 470 26.71 -16.11 2.75
C VAL A 470 27.89 -15.30 2.22
N LEU A 471 28.56 -14.53 3.08
CA LEU A 471 29.72 -13.71 2.70
C LEU A 471 31.01 -14.51 2.69
N GLU A 472 31.18 -15.46 3.62
CA GLU A 472 32.35 -16.33 3.69
C GLU A 472 32.45 -17.26 2.49
N THR A 473 31.35 -17.55 1.80
CA THR A 473 31.34 -18.31 0.54
C THR A 473 31.90 -17.42 -0.58
N ARG A 474 33.25 -17.37 -0.67
CA ARG A 474 33.97 -16.66 -1.75
C ARG A 474 33.56 -17.22 -3.12
N VAL A 475 33.44 -16.32 -4.10
CA VAL A 475 33.41 -16.63 -5.53
C VAL A 475 34.75 -17.19 -5.94
#